data_5a9daf9318bfbb6367b0c0a17223192d
#
_entry.id   5a9daf9318bfbb6367b0c0a17223192d
#
_cell.length_a   1.000
_cell.length_b   1.000
_cell.length_c   1.000
_cell.angle_alpha   90.00
_cell.angle_beta   90.00
_cell.angle_gamma   90.00
#
_symmetry.space_group_name_H-M   'P 1'
#
loop_
_entity.id
_entity.type
_entity.pdbx_description
1 polymer ?
#
loop_
_entity_poly.entity_id
_entity_poly.type
_entity_poly.pdbx_seq_one_letter_code
_entity_poly.pdbx_strand_id
1 'polypeptide(L)'
;MTSQNDPWTYPEFHAFVMLYAANADGRITLEEENLIMPTLPPEEYAQVKSVFQSCDDSQALDIILSYRDQYCRSQADKAKILADMLAIYQANAAYDQIERGVHQIFKRML
;
A
#
# COMPACT_ATOMS: atom_id res chain seq x y z
N MET A 1 -10.97 21.66 7.43
CA MET A 1 -11.16 21.09 6.10
C MET A 1 -9.92 20.35 5.65
N THR A 2 -10.09 19.11 5.26
CA THR A 2 -8.99 18.35 4.73
C THR A 2 -8.71 18.81 3.32
N SER A 3 -7.56 19.36 3.06
CA SER A 3 -7.19 19.70 1.72
C SER A 3 -6.50 18.50 1.06
N GLN A 4 -6.49 18.49 -0.27
CA GLN A 4 -5.80 17.43 -1.01
C GLN A 4 -4.28 17.45 -0.76
N ASN A 5 -3.78 18.54 -0.18
CA ASN A 5 -2.35 18.72 0.08
C ASN A 5 -1.96 18.34 1.50
N ASP A 6 -2.93 17.96 2.34
CA ASP A 6 -2.61 17.54 3.70
C ASP A 6 -1.81 16.23 3.65
N PRO A 7 -0.73 16.13 4.42
CA PRO A 7 0.02 14.87 4.50
C PRO A 7 -0.85 13.74 5.03
N TRP A 8 -0.64 12.56 4.49
CA TRP A 8 -1.33 11.40 5.01
C TRP A 8 -0.83 11.02 6.40
N THR A 9 -1.74 10.49 7.21
CA THR A 9 -1.37 9.80 8.45
C THR A 9 -0.75 8.45 8.10
N TYR A 10 -0.14 7.81 9.09
CA TYR A 10 0.43 6.48 8.87
C TYR A 10 -0.61 5.47 8.37
N PRO A 11 -1.82 5.37 8.96
CA PRO A 11 -2.82 4.45 8.43
C PRO A 11 -3.19 4.71 6.97
N GLU A 12 -3.27 5.97 6.56
CA GLU A 12 -3.58 6.31 5.17
C GLU A 12 -2.44 5.91 4.24
N PHE A 13 -1.21 6.20 4.61
CA PHE A 13 -0.03 5.76 3.87
C PHE A 13 0.02 4.24 3.78
N HIS A 14 -0.19 3.57 4.90
CA HIS A 14 -0.20 2.11 4.97
C HIS A 14 -1.22 1.51 4.02
N ALA A 15 -2.46 2.04 4.03
CA ALA A 15 -3.50 1.56 3.13
C ALA A 15 -3.11 1.73 1.67
N PHE A 16 -2.50 2.86 1.33
CA PHE A 16 -2.05 3.11 -0.04
C PHE A 16 -1.00 2.10 -0.48
N VAL A 17 -0.03 1.81 0.39
CA VAL A 17 1.00 0.80 0.11
C VAL A 17 0.38 -0.58 -0.08
N MET A 18 -0.60 -0.93 0.77
CA MET A 18 -1.28 -2.22 0.67
C MET A 18 -2.09 -2.32 -0.63
N LEU A 19 -2.74 -1.24 -1.05
CA LEU A 19 -3.44 -1.21 -2.34
C LEU A 19 -2.47 -1.40 -3.49
N TYR A 20 -1.30 -0.77 -3.42
CA TYR A 20 -0.27 -0.93 -4.44
C TYR A 20 0.19 -2.39 -4.51
N ALA A 21 0.43 -3.01 -3.37
CA ALA A 21 0.83 -4.41 -3.32
C ALA A 21 -0.26 -5.32 -3.87
N ALA A 22 -1.51 -5.11 -3.46
CA ALA A 22 -2.64 -5.93 -3.89
C ALA A 22 -2.88 -5.83 -5.40
N ASN A 23 -2.57 -4.68 -6.00
CA ASN A 23 -2.79 -4.45 -7.42
C ASN A 23 -1.60 -4.87 -8.28
N ALA A 24 -0.63 -5.59 -7.73
CA ALA A 24 0.59 -5.95 -8.47
C ALA A 24 0.31 -6.78 -9.72
N ASP A 25 -0.74 -7.60 -9.70
CA ASP A 25 -1.13 -8.43 -10.84
C ASP A 25 -2.21 -7.78 -11.73
N GLY A 26 -2.48 -6.50 -11.51
CA GLY A 26 -3.44 -5.73 -12.31
C GLY A 26 -4.84 -5.65 -11.72
N ARG A 27 -5.11 -6.30 -10.58
CA ARG A 27 -6.42 -6.21 -9.93
C ARG A 27 -6.31 -6.54 -8.44
N ILE A 28 -7.22 -5.93 -7.68
CA ILE A 28 -7.35 -6.18 -6.25
C ILE A 28 -8.50 -7.15 -6.03
N THR A 29 -8.23 -8.27 -5.35
CA THR A 29 -9.29 -9.23 -5.03
C THR A 29 -10.09 -8.75 -3.83
N LEU A 30 -11.30 -9.33 -3.66
CA LEU A 30 -12.14 -9.01 -2.52
C LEU A 30 -11.47 -9.40 -1.21
N GLU A 31 -10.79 -10.53 -1.19
CA GLU A 31 -10.06 -11.00 -0.02
C GLU A 31 -8.96 -10.02 0.38
N GLU A 32 -8.22 -9.51 -0.59
CA GLU A 32 -7.18 -8.52 -0.33
C GLU A 32 -7.79 -7.21 0.18
N GLU A 33 -8.86 -6.75 -0.45
CA GLU A 33 -9.51 -5.51 -0.03
C GLU A 33 -10.08 -5.62 1.38
N ASN A 34 -10.62 -6.78 1.75
CA ASN A 34 -11.14 -7.02 3.08
C ASN A 34 -10.09 -6.93 4.18
N LEU A 35 -8.83 -7.09 3.86
CA LEU A 35 -7.74 -6.89 4.80
C LEU A 35 -7.33 -5.42 4.91
N ILE A 36 -7.55 -4.66 3.86
CA ILE A 36 -7.12 -3.25 3.81
C ILE A 36 -8.18 -2.31 4.37
N MET A 37 -9.45 -2.53 3.99
CA MET A 37 -10.54 -1.63 4.37
C MET A 37 -10.67 -1.38 5.88
N PRO A 38 -10.52 -2.40 6.74
CA PRO A 38 -10.73 -2.17 8.18
C PRO A 38 -9.61 -1.35 8.84
N THR A 39 -8.53 -1.07 8.14
CA THR A 39 -7.42 -0.30 8.72
C THR A 39 -7.72 1.19 8.80
N LEU A 40 -8.78 1.66 8.14
CA LEU A 40 -9.18 3.06 8.09
C LEU A 40 -10.68 3.21 8.27
N PRO A 41 -11.15 4.38 8.74
CA PRO A 41 -12.57 4.72 8.62
C PRO A 41 -12.98 4.69 7.14
N PRO A 42 -14.24 4.31 6.84
CA PRO A 42 -14.65 4.13 5.44
C PRO A 42 -14.45 5.34 4.54
N GLU A 43 -14.66 6.55 5.08
CA GLU A 43 -14.47 7.78 4.31
C GLU A 43 -13.02 8.00 3.94
N GLU A 44 -12.11 7.76 4.88
CA GLU A 44 -10.68 7.92 4.62
C GLU A 44 -10.18 6.85 3.66
N TYR A 45 -10.66 5.63 3.80
CA TYR A 45 -10.30 4.57 2.87
C TYR A 45 -10.75 4.93 1.45
N ALA A 46 -11.97 5.44 1.30
CA ALA A 46 -12.49 5.82 -0.01
C ALA A 46 -11.63 6.90 -0.66
N GLN A 47 -11.15 7.87 0.12
CA GLN A 47 -10.27 8.92 -0.38
C GLN A 47 -8.92 8.37 -0.84
N VAL A 48 -8.30 7.51 -0.03
CA VAL A 48 -7.02 6.88 -0.37
C VAL A 48 -7.17 6.03 -1.63
N LYS A 49 -8.22 5.23 -1.70
CA LYS A 49 -8.49 4.40 -2.86
C LYS A 49 -8.71 5.23 -4.12
N SER A 50 -9.42 6.35 -4.00
CA SER A 50 -9.65 7.26 -5.13
C SER A 50 -8.32 7.80 -5.68
N VAL A 51 -7.42 8.22 -4.80
CA VAL A 51 -6.09 8.66 -5.21
C VAL A 51 -5.34 7.52 -5.90
N PHE A 52 -5.38 6.33 -5.32
CA PHE A 52 -4.72 5.18 -5.91
C PHE A 52 -5.23 4.89 -7.32
N GLN A 53 -6.54 4.92 -7.52
CA GLN A 53 -7.15 4.64 -8.80
C GLN A 53 -6.83 5.70 -9.87
N SER A 54 -6.50 6.91 -9.45
CA SER A 54 -6.15 8.00 -10.36
C SER A 54 -4.69 8.02 -10.76
N CYS A 55 -3.87 7.16 -10.15
CA CYS A 55 -2.43 7.09 -10.41
C CYS A 55 -2.09 5.93 -11.33
N ASP A 56 -1.05 6.11 -12.14
CA ASP A 56 -0.38 4.97 -12.77
C ASP A 56 0.66 4.39 -11.79
N ASP A 57 1.32 3.30 -12.16
CA ASP A 57 2.29 2.63 -11.29
C ASP A 57 3.42 3.56 -10.86
N SER A 58 3.91 4.37 -11.79
CA SER A 58 5.00 5.29 -11.53
C SER A 58 4.60 6.36 -10.54
N GLN A 59 3.42 6.94 -10.72
CA GLN A 59 2.89 7.96 -9.83
C GLN A 59 2.63 7.41 -8.44
N ALA A 60 2.07 6.21 -8.35
CA ALA A 60 1.82 5.57 -7.08
C ALA A 60 3.12 5.31 -6.32
N LEU A 61 4.14 4.82 -7.02
CA LEU A 61 5.44 4.56 -6.41
C LEU A 61 6.09 5.85 -5.93
N ASP A 62 5.99 6.93 -6.70
CA ASP A 62 6.52 8.24 -6.31
C ASP A 62 5.86 8.73 -5.01
N ILE A 63 4.56 8.56 -4.88
CA ILE A 63 3.85 8.94 -3.66
C ILE A 63 4.38 8.13 -2.48
N ILE A 64 4.52 6.82 -2.63
CA ILE A 64 5.02 5.95 -1.57
C ILE A 64 6.42 6.37 -1.15
N LEU A 65 7.31 6.61 -2.10
CA LEU A 65 8.68 7.01 -1.81
C LEU A 65 8.75 8.39 -1.15
N SER A 66 7.78 9.27 -1.42
CA SER A 66 7.76 10.59 -0.79
C SER A 66 7.50 10.52 0.71
N TYR A 67 6.87 9.43 1.19
CA TYR A 67 6.62 9.23 2.62
C TYR A 67 7.64 8.32 3.29
N ARG A 68 8.61 7.79 2.54
CA ARG A 68 9.58 6.83 3.07
C ARG A 68 10.34 7.36 4.28
N ASP A 69 10.79 8.61 4.20
CA ASP A 69 11.59 9.21 5.27
C ASP A 69 10.77 9.50 6.52
N GLN A 70 9.44 9.56 6.37
CA GLN A 70 8.55 9.83 7.49
C GLN A 70 8.07 8.55 8.16
N TYR A 71 7.75 7.51 7.40
CA TYR A 71 7.08 6.31 7.91
C TYR A 71 7.90 5.03 7.80
N CYS A 72 9.04 5.05 7.13
CA CYS A 72 9.91 3.88 6.96
C CYS A 72 11.34 4.22 7.40
N ARG A 73 11.48 4.82 8.56
CA ARG A 73 12.77 5.32 9.04
C ARG A 73 13.64 4.25 9.69
N SER A 74 13.04 3.27 10.32
CA SER A 74 13.76 2.22 11.03
C SER A 74 13.58 0.88 10.33
N GLN A 75 14.44 -0.08 10.68
CA GLN A 75 14.28 -1.45 10.18
C GLN A 75 12.97 -2.07 10.66
N ALA A 76 12.54 -1.73 11.88
CA ALA A 76 11.27 -2.22 12.40
C ALA A 76 10.09 -1.70 11.58
N ASP A 77 10.11 -0.42 11.18
CA ASP A 77 9.07 0.15 10.33
C ASP A 77 9.01 -0.56 8.98
N LYS A 78 10.17 -0.75 8.36
CA LYS A 78 10.26 -1.46 7.07
C LYS A 78 9.76 -2.89 7.20
N ALA A 79 10.18 -3.60 8.25
CA ALA A 79 9.80 -4.98 8.46
C ALA A 79 8.28 -5.11 8.61
N LYS A 80 7.65 -4.17 9.32
CA LYS A 80 6.20 -4.19 9.50
C LYS A 80 5.47 -4.01 8.16
N ILE A 81 5.89 -3.03 7.36
CA ILE A 81 5.30 -2.80 6.04
C ILE A 81 5.44 -4.04 5.17
N LEU A 82 6.64 -4.61 5.12
CA LEU A 82 6.90 -5.79 4.29
C LEU A 82 6.10 -7.01 4.75
N ALA A 83 5.95 -7.19 6.06
CA ALA A 83 5.15 -8.28 6.62
C ALA A 83 3.67 -8.11 6.26
N ASP A 84 3.16 -6.88 6.33
CA ASP A 84 1.78 -6.60 5.99
C ASP A 84 1.52 -6.78 4.49
N MET A 85 2.48 -6.41 3.64
CA MET A 85 2.40 -6.70 2.20
C MET A 85 2.32 -8.20 1.93
N LEU A 86 3.14 -8.98 2.65
CA LEU A 86 3.14 -10.43 2.50
C LEU A 86 1.79 -11.01 2.90
N ALA A 87 1.18 -10.49 3.97
CA ALA A 87 -0.15 -10.94 4.39
C ALA A 87 -1.21 -10.67 3.31
N ILE A 88 -1.12 -9.53 2.61
CA ILE A 88 -2.01 -9.23 1.50
C ILE A 88 -1.84 -10.28 0.38
N TYR A 89 -0.61 -10.59 0.02
CA TYR A 89 -0.35 -11.58 -1.02
C TYR A 89 -0.90 -12.96 -0.64
N GLN A 90 -0.73 -13.34 0.62
CA GLN A 90 -1.17 -14.65 1.11
C GLN A 90 -2.68 -14.76 1.24
N ALA A 91 -3.39 -13.63 1.33
CA ALA A 91 -4.85 -13.64 1.37
C ALA A 91 -5.44 -14.13 0.04
N ASN A 92 -4.70 -13.98 -1.03
CA ASN A 92 -5.05 -14.55 -2.32
C ASN A 92 -4.25 -15.84 -2.49
N ALA A 93 -4.94 -16.97 -2.66
CA ALA A 93 -4.30 -18.26 -2.81
C ALA A 93 -3.35 -18.32 -4.02
N ALA A 94 -3.41 -17.35 -4.91
CA ALA A 94 -2.54 -17.26 -6.08
C ALA A 94 -1.39 -16.28 -5.86
N TYR A 95 -0.67 -16.43 -4.74
CA TYR A 95 0.55 -15.68 -4.50
C TYR A 95 1.56 -16.01 -5.63
N ASP A 96 1.72 -15.10 -6.58
CA ASP A 96 2.42 -15.36 -7.82
C ASP A 96 3.77 -14.64 -7.89
N GLN A 97 4.48 -14.84 -9.03
CA GLN A 97 5.80 -14.27 -9.22
C GLN A 97 5.78 -12.75 -9.32
N ILE A 98 4.69 -12.17 -9.82
CA ILE A 98 4.56 -10.72 -9.94
C ILE A 98 4.54 -10.10 -8.55
N GLU A 99 3.74 -10.66 -7.64
CA GLU A 99 3.65 -10.18 -6.28
C GLU A 99 4.96 -10.35 -5.53
N ARG A 100 5.66 -11.46 -5.76
CA ARG A 100 7.01 -11.66 -5.23
C ARG A 100 7.98 -10.59 -5.72
N GLY A 101 7.89 -10.26 -7.01
CA GLY A 101 8.73 -9.23 -7.61
C GLY A 101 8.52 -7.87 -6.97
N VAL A 102 7.26 -7.48 -6.76
CA VAL A 102 6.93 -6.23 -6.11
C VAL A 102 7.46 -6.22 -4.67
N HIS A 103 7.27 -7.31 -3.93
CA HIS A 103 7.76 -7.43 -2.57
C HIS A 103 9.29 -7.28 -2.50
N GLN A 104 10.02 -7.91 -3.41
CA GLN A 104 11.47 -7.81 -3.48
C GLN A 104 11.93 -6.39 -3.79
N ILE A 105 11.24 -5.71 -4.70
CA ILE A 105 11.55 -4.33 -5.04
C ILE A 105 11.38 -3.45 -3.81
N PHE A 106 10.26 -3.58 -3.10
CA PHE A 106 10.01 -2.79 -1.89
C PHE A 106 11.02 -3.08 -0.80
N LYS A 107 11.43 -4.34 -0.66
CA LYS A 107 12.43 -4.72 0.32
C LYS A 107 13.75 -3.98 0.10
N ARG A 108 14.11 -3.70 -1.16
CA ARG A 108 15.31 -2.93 -1.48
C ARG A 108 15.11 -1.45 -1.34
N MET A 109 13.92 -0.94 -1.70
CA MET A 109 13.67 0.50 -1.77
C MET A 109 13.32 1.11 -0.42
N LEU A 110 12.66 0.37 0.42
CA LEU A 110 12.32 0.83 1.76
C LEU A 110 13.44 0.49 2.73
#